data_914388a3997e8c02f267e5f37b90a8dd
#
_entry.id   914388a3997e8c02f267e5f37b90a8dd
#
_cell.length_a   1.000
_cell.length_b   1.000
_cell.length_c   1.000
_cell.angle_alpha   90.00
_cell.angle_beta   90.00
_cell.angle_gamma   90.00
#
_symmetry.space_group_name_H-M   'P 1'
#
loop_
_entity.id
_entity.type
_entity.pdbx_description
1 polymer ?
#
loop_
_entity_poly.entity_id
_entity_poly.type
_entity_poly.pdbx_seq_one_letter_code
_entity_poly.pdbx_strand_id
1 'polypeptide(L)'
;MTPVEINKIIVIPLKDKASAIKTDEAEFIYSFLKENGITATLEIGFAFAKSASHIIAATQSMHIVIDPFQENYQNLGLENIKSLGFERYLTFHNDYSHSILPQLVKETQQFEFIFIDGDHKFDGEFIDFYYADLLLKNGGYILMHDTWMRSTQLVASFIRTNRKDYKCIKTPLRNFVLFKKDGSDCRNGMHFKEFYTFKSLFVYNVITWLTTGKPGFLKSFIYTIKEKLK
;
A
#
# COMPACT_ATOMS: atom_id res chain seq x y z
N MET A 1 19.01 2.38 15.54
CA MET A 1 17.91 2.59 16.51
C MET A 1 16.93 1.43 16.40
N THR A 2 16.43 0.92 17.50
CA THR A 2 15.47 -0.18 17.56
C THR A 2 14.02 0.34 17.57
N PRO A 3 13.01 -0.46 17.18
CA PRO A 3 11.60 -0.06 17.25
C PRO A 3 11.18 0.42 18.65
N VAL A 4 11.70 -0.21 19.71
CA VAL A 4 11.39 0.17 21.09
C VAL A 4 11.90 1.58 21.43
N GLU A 5 13.09 1.94 20.95
CA GLU A 5 13.66 3.29 21.15
C GLU A 5 12.86 4.32 20.36
N ILE A 6 12.50 4.02 19.11
CA ILE A 6 11.67 4.89 18.26
C ILE A 6 10.33 5.18 18.93
N ASN A 7 9.63 4.14 19.37
CA ASN A 7 8.30 4.26 19.98
C ASN A 7 8.30 5.05 21.31
N LYS A 8 9.45 5.20 21.98
CA LYS A 8 9.58 6.06 23.17
C LYS A 8 9.76 7.53 22.84
N ILE A 9 10.28 7.85 21.65
CA ILE A 9 10.62 9.23 21.24
C ILE A 9 9.47 9.85 20.45
N ILE A 10 8.80 9.08 19.59
CA ILE A 10 7.71 9.58 18.76
C ILE A 10 6.54 10.08 19.61
N VAL A 11 6.09 11.30 19.31
CA VAL A 11 4.94 11.92 19.93
C VAL A 11 3.72 11.77 19.01
N ILE A 12 2.67 11.13 19.54
CA ILE A 12 1.37 11.00 18.88
C ILE A 12 0.31 11.42 19.89
N PRO A 13 -0.46 12.50 19.62
CA PRO A 13 -1.52 12.92 20.53
C PRO A 13 -2.55 11.81 20.75
N LEU A 14 -3.07 11.69 21.97
CA LEU A 14 -4.03 10.62 22.31
C LEU A 14 -5.28 10.62 21.42
N LYS A 15 -5.76 11.81 21.05
CA LYS A 15 -6.92 11.99 20.15
C LYS A 15 -6.68 11.48 18.73
N ASP A 16 -5.42 11.46 18.29
CA ASP A 16 -5.02 11.16 16.92
C ASP A 16 -4.37 9.76 16.79
N LYS A 17 -4.41 8.95 17.83
CA LYS A 17 -3.83 7.59 17.82
C LYS A 17 -4.36 6.70 16.68
N ALA A 18 -5.59 6.95 16.23
CA ALA A 18 -6.20 6.20 15.15
C ALA A 18 -5.62 6.55 13.77
N SER A 19 -4.96 7.71 13.63
CA SER A 19 -4.34 8.18 12.38
C SER A 19 -2.90 7.68 12.22
N ALA A 20 -2.38 6.89 13.15
CA ALA A 20 -1.05 6.33 13.05
C ALA A 20 -1.12 4.81 13.01
N ILE A 21 -0.25 4.19 12.25
CA ILE A 21 -0.13 2.73 12.25
C ILE A 21 0.15 2.20 13.65
N LYS A 22 -0.29 0.98 13.94
CA LYS A 22 -0.07 0.34 15.24
C LYS A 22 1.40 0.00 15.45
N THR A 23 1.76 -0.28 16.70
CA THR A 23 3.15 -0.59 17.06
C THR A 23 3.63 -1.89 16.41
N ASP A 24 2.81 -2.93 16.44
CA ASP A 24 3.08 -4.22 15.80
C ASP A 24 3.20 -4.10 14.27
N GLU A 25 2.44 -3.19 13.67
CA GLU A 25 2.50 -2.88 12.24
C GLU A 25 3.83 -2.21 11.87
N ALA A 26 4.27 -1.23 12.66
CA ALA A 26 5.55 -0.55 12.47
C ALA A 26 6.75 -1.49 12.69
N GLU A 27 6.69 -2.35 13.71
CA GLU A 27 7.70 -3.36 14.00
C GLU A 27 7.80 -4.42 12.89
N PHE A 28 6.66 -4.81 12.32
CA PHE A 28 6.63 -5.69 11.15
C PHE A 28 7.34 -5.06 9.95
N ILE A 29 7.03 -3.80 9.62
CA ILE A 29 7.69 -3.09 8.52
C ILE A 29 9.21 -3.06 8.75
N TYR A 30 9.65 -2.67 9.94
CA TYR A 30 11.07 -2.62 10.30
C TYR A 30 11.76 -3.97 10.10
N SER A 31 11.19 -5.05 10.65
CA SER A 31 11.78 -6.39 10.56
C SER A 31 11.82 -6.89 9.12
N PHE A 32 10.72 -6.70 8.37
CA PHE A 32 10.61 -7.10 6.99
C PHE A 32 11.67 -6.43 6.10
N LEU A 33 11.87 -5.12 6.25
CA LEU A 33 12.85 -4.38 5.47
C LEU A 33 14.28 -4.84 5.76
N LYS A 34 14.60 -5.06 7.03
CA LYS A 34 15.93 -5.57 7.44
C LYS A 34 16.21 -6.97 6.91
N GLU A 35 15.26 -7.88 7.06
CA GLU A 35 15.39 -9.28 6.62
C GLU A 35 15.55 -9.39 5.10
N ASN A 36 14.96 -8.49 4.34
CA ASN A 36 15.05 -8.48 2.87
C ASN A 36 16.15 -7.56 2.32
N GLY A 37 16.92 -6.87 3.17
CA GLY A 37 18.03 -6.00 2.75
C GLY A 37 17.59 -4.81 1.89
N ILE A 38 16.38 -4.29 2.12
CA ILE A 38 15.79 -3.20 1.35
C ILE A 38 16.43 -1.88 1.73
N THR A 39 16.73 -1.04 0.73
CA THR A 39 17.33 0.27 0.91
C THR A 39 16.60 1.42 0.21
N ALA A 40 15.97 1.16 -0.93
CA ALA A 40 15.27 2.19 -1.71
C ALA A 40 13.76 2.13 -1.42
N THR A 41 13.22 3.14 -0.71
CA THR A 41 11.87 3.11 -0.19
C THR A 41 11.08 4.38 -0.48
N LEU A 42 9.79 4.21 -0.76
CA LEU A 42 8.80 5.28 -0.96
C LEU A 42 7.60 5.04 -0.05
N GLU A 43 7.05 6.11 0.51
CA GLU A 43 5.83 6.07 1.33
C GLU A 43 4.84 7.13 0.84
N ILE A 44 3.58 6.75 0.75
CA ILE A 44 2.45 7.63 0.46
C ILE A 44 1.58 7.66 1.71
N GLY A 45 1.49 8.86 2.32
CA GLY A 45 0.95 9.06 3.67
C GLY A 45 2.07 9.11 4.71
N PHE A 46 2.00 10.07 5.65
CA PHE A 46 3.08 10.31 6.63
C PHE A 46 2.54 10.47 8.05
N ALA A 47 1.44 11.20 8.19
CA ALA A 47 0.81 11.53 9.47
C ALA A 47 1.85 11.93 10.54
N PHE A 48 2.06 11.09 11.55
CA PHE A 48 3.02 11.31 12.65
C PHE A 48 4.40 10.68 12.40
N ALA A 49 4.70 10.26 11.18
CA ALA A 49 5.98 9.64 10.78
C ALA A 49 6.31 8.33 11.50
N LYS A 50 5.32 7.59 12.00
CA LYS A 50 5.61 6.36 12.73
C LYS A 50 6.15 5.27 11.80
N SER A 51 5.52 5.04 10.65
CA SER A 51 6.00 4.15 9.60
C SER A 51 7.34 4.60 9.06
N ALA A 52 7.46 5.87 8.63
CA ALA A 52 8.68 6.46 8.08
C ALA A 52 9.88 6.31 9.03
N SER A 53 9.67 6.55 10.33
CA SER A 53 10.74 6.40 11.33
C SER A 53 11.26 4.96 11.44
N HIS A 54 10.37 3.98 11.36
CA HIS A 54 10.74 2.56 11.38
C HIS A 54 11.41 2.13 10.07
N ILE A 55 10.92 2.65 8.93
CA ILE A 55 11.53 2.42 7.61
C ILE A 55 12.95 2.98 7.58
N ILE A 56 13.15 4.24 7.97
CA ILE A 56 14.48 4.87 8.02
C ILE A 56 15.42 4.12 8.97
N ALA A 57 14.95 3.75 10.15
CA ALA A 57 15.77 3.01 11.11
C ALA A 57 16.17 1.62 10.62
N ALA A 58 15.32 0.96 9.85
CA ALA A 58 15.59 -0.36 9.27
C ALA A 58 16.60 -0.27 8.13
N THR A 59 16.44 0.70 7.23
CA THR A 59 17.18 0.83 5.97
C THR A 59 18.46 1.65 6.11
N GLN A 60 18.46 2.64 6.99
CA GLN A 60 19.50 3.67 7.13
C GLN A 60 19.86 4.34 5.80
N SER A 61 18.85 4.50 4.94
CA SER A 61 18.95 5.02 3.57
C SER A 61 17.92 6.12 3.34
N MET A 62 18.04 6.81 2.20
CA MET A 62 17.06 7.82 1.81
C MET A 62 15.68 7.21 1.67
N HIS A 63 14.72 7.86 2.29
CA HIS A 63 13.30 7.51 2.28
C HIS A 63 12.50 8.69 1.73
N ILE A 64 11.79 8.46 0.63
CA ILE A 64 10.93 9.46 0.04
C ILE A 64 9.53 9.31 0.61
N VAL A 65 8.93 10.43 1.03
CA VAL A 65 7.57 10.47 1.59
C VAL A 65 6.76 11.55 0.92
N ILE A 66 5.51 11.25 0.63
CA ILE A 66 4.54 12.17 0.01
C ILE A 66 3.33 12.29 0.92
N ASP A 67 3.04 13.50 1.43
CA ASP A 67 1.86 13.78 2.26
C ASP A 67 1.52 15.28 2.22
N PRO A 68 0.32 15.68 1.77
CA PRO A 68 -0.08 17.09 1.70
C PRO A 68 -0.64 17.65 3.03
N PHE A 69 -0.73 16.84 4.09
CA PHE A 69 -1.54 17.17 5.26
C PHE A 69 -0.75 17.42 6.55
N GLN A 70 0.58 17.65 6.47
CA GLN A 70 1.39 17.82 7.68
C GLN A 70 0.95 19.01 8.54
N GLU A 71 0.42 20.08 7.96
CA GLU A 71 -0.15 21.18 8.72
C GLU A 71 -1.34 20.76 9.59
N ASN A 72 -2.16 19.82 9.13
CA ASN A 72 -3.27 19.27 9.89
C ASN A 72 -2.79 18.49 11.13
N TYR A 73 -1.59 17.94 11.07
CA TYR A 73 -0.90 17.25 12.15
C TYR A 73 0.08 18.16 12.91
N GLN A 74 -0.03 19.51 12.74
CA GLN A 74 0.84 20.50 13.39
C GLN A 74 2.34 20.24 13.14
N ASN A 75 2.66 19.67 11.99
CA ASN A 75 4.01 19.25 11.59
C ASN A 75 4.69 18.25 12.55
N LEU A 76 3.93 17.59 13.42
CA LEU A 76 4.47 16.63 14.40
C LEU A 76 5.20 15.46 13.75
N GLY A 77 4.84 15.06 12.54
CA GLY A 77 5.59 14.04 11.79
C GLY A 77 7.03 14.48 11.53
N LEU A 78 7.22 15.71 11.05
CA LEU A 78 8.54 16.28 10.79
C LEU A 78 9.34 16.49 12.08
N GLU A 79 8.68 16.93 13.16
CA GLU A 79 9.32 17.09 14.48
C GLU A 79 9.74 15.73 15.07
N ASN A 80 8.97 14.67 14.86
CA ASN A 80 9.34 13.32 15.25
C ASN A 80 10.60 12.84 14.51
N ILE A 81 10.68 13.06 13.20
CA ILE A 81 11.88 12.73 12.41
C ILE A 81 13.11 13.49 12.94
N LYS A 82 12.95 14.77 13.26
CA LYS A 82 14.02 15.61 13.83
C LYS A 82 14.46 15.11 15.20
N SER A 83 13.50 14.77 16.07
CA SER A 83 13.79 14.24 17.40
C SER A 83 14.55 12.90 17.38
N LEU A 84 14.40 12.14 16.30
CA LEU A 84 15.12 10.89 16.05
C LEU A 84 16.48 11.10 15.35
N GLY A 85 16.79 12.33 14.87
CA GLY A 85 17.99 12.62 14.09
C GLY A 85 17.99 11.99 12.69
N PHE A 86 16.79 11.81 12.11
CA PHE A 86 16.60 11.13 10.82
C PHE A 86 16.43 12.08 9.64
N GLU A 87 16.52 13.40 9.84
CA GLU A 87 16.28 14.42 8.78
C GLU A 87 17.11 14.17 7.52
N ARG A 88 18.37 13.77 7.69
CA ARG A 88 19.28 13.49 6.56
C ARG A 88 18.86 12.31 5.68
N TYR A 89 17.96 11.48 6.15
CA TYR A 89 17.45 10.31 5.42
C TYR A 89 16.06 10.54 4.82
N LEU A 90 15.41 11.68 5.13
CA LEU A 90 14.07 11.99 4.66
C LEU A 90 14.10 12.94 3.46
N THR A 91 13.42 12.56 2.39
CA THR A 91 12.97 13.50 1.35
C THR A 91 11.45 13.60 1.46
N PHE A 92 10.97 14.74 1.93
CA PHE A 92 9.55 14.97 2.18
C PHE A 92 8.94 15.87 1.10
N HIS A 93 7.88 15.40 0.44
CA HIS A 93 7.08 16.16 -0.51
C HIS A 93 5.75 16.56 0.12
N ASN A 94 5.57 17.84 0.41
CA ASN A 94 4.33 18.41 0.92
C ASN A 94 3.36 18.68 -0.24
N ASP A 95 2.89 17.64 -0.90
CA ASP A 95 1.95 17.71 -2.03
C ASP A 95 1.20 16.38 -2.18
N TYR A 96 0.20 16.36 -3.03
CA TYR A 96 -0.57 15.16 -3.34
C TYR A 96 0.24 14.13 -4.12
N SER A 97 -0.02 12.87 -3.87
CA SER A 97 0.62 11.73 -4.54
C SER A 97 0.49 11.81 -6.07
N HIS A 98 -0.71 12.15 -6.57
CA HIS A 98 -0.96 12.29 -8.00
C HIS A 98 -0.20 13.46 -8.67
N SER A 99 0.37 14.38 -7.90
CA SER A 99 1.25 15.46 -8.40
C SER A 99 2.71 15.02 -8.42
N ILE A 100 3.17 14.31 -7.39
CA ILE A 100 4.58 13.95 -7.20
C ILE A 100 4.95 12.64 -7.90
N LEU A 101 4.12 11.60 -7.82
CA LEU A 101 4.44 10.30 -8.40
C LEU A 101 4.76 10.36 -9.92
N PRO A 102 4.02 11.13 -10.75
CA PRO A 102 4.38 11.33 -12.16
C PRO A 102 5.76 11.96 -12.37
N GLN A 103 6.20 12.83 -11.44
CA GLN A 103 7.52 13.47 -11.50
C GLN A 103 8.61 12.43 -11.21
N LEU A 104 8.44 11.62 -10.16
CA LEU A 104 9.37 10.53 -9.83
C LEU A 104 9.51 9.53 -10.99
N VAL A 105 8.41 9.25 -11.72
CA VAL A 105 8.46 8.42 -12.94
C VAL A 105 9.28 9.08 -14.04
N LYS A 106 9.11 10.39 -14.30
CA LYS A 106 9.91 11.14 -15.29
C LYS A 106 11.39 11.17 -14.92
N GLU A 107 11.70 11.20 -13.63
CA GLU A 107 13.06 11.17 -13.09
C GLU A 107 13.65 9.74 -13.09
N THR A 108 12.90 8.74 -13.55
CA THR A 108 13.31 7.34 -13.58
C THR A 108 13.69 6.78 -12.21
N GLN A 109 13.10 7.30 -11.15
CA GLN A 109 13.29 6.78 -9.79
C GLN A 109 12.79 5.34 -9.70
N GLN A 110 13.48 4.53 -8.89
CA GLN A 110 13.14 3.12 -8.72
C GLN A 110 13.27 2.70 -7.25
N PHE A 111 12.23 2.04 -6.75
CA PHE A 111 12.14 1.62 -5.35
C PHE A 111 12.09 0.09 -5.22
N GLU A 112 12.52 -0.41 -4.07
CA GLU A 112 12.46 -1.82 -3.69
C GLU A 112 11.26 -2.12 -2.79
N PHE A 113 10.77 -1.08 -2.10
CA PHE A 113 9.61 -1.15 -1.25
C PHE A 113 8.81 0.14 -1.34
N ILE A 114 7.50 0.01 -1.52
CA ILE A 114 6.56 1.13 -1.55
C ILE A 114 5.45 0.85 -0.53
N PHE A 115 5.24 1.77 0.40
CA PHE A 115 4.16 1.71 1.38
C PHE A 115 3.06 2.68 0.97
N ILE A 116 1.83 2.18 0.82
CA ILE A 116 0.63 2.95 0.44
C ILE A 116 -0.30 3.01 1.64
N ASP A 117 -0.41 4.19 2.24
CA ASP A 117 -1.24 4.52 3.40
C ASP A 117 -1.74 5.99 3.32
N GLY A 118 -2.15 6.42 2.12
CA GLY A 118 -2.49 7.82 1.81
C GLY A 118 -3.98 8.07 1.70
N ASP A 119 -4.49 8.32 0.48
CA ASP A 119 -5.91 8.58 0.24
C ASP A 119 -6.71 7.27 0.22
N HIS A 120 -7.70 7.16 1.10
CA HIS A 120 -8.54 5.97 1.21
C HIS A 120 -9.75 5.96 0.26
N LYS A 121 -9.83 6.89 -0.71
CA LYS A 121 -10.78 6.78 -1.82
C LYS A 121 -10.26 5.79 -2.84
N PHE A 122 -11.18 5.06 -3.47
CA PHE A 122 -10.82 4.01 -4.43
C PHE A 122 -9.97 4.53 -5.60
N ASP A 123 -10.34 5.66 -6.16
CA ASP A 123 -9.64 6.31 -7.28
C ASP A 123 -8.25 6.79 -6.86
N GLY A 124 -8.11 7.42 -5.69
CA GLY A 124 -6.83 7.85 -5.14
C GLY A 124 -5.88 6.67 -4.90
N GLU A 125 -6.35 5.68 -4.16
CA GLU A 125 -5.56 4.48 -3.85
C GLU A 125 -5.20 3.65 -5.10
N PHE A 126 -6.09 3.62 -6.11
CA PHE A 126 -5.81 2.97 -7.39
C PHE A 126 -4.76 3.73 -8.21
N ILE A 127 -4.79 5.06 -8.18
CA ILE A 127 -3.75 5.91 -8.80
C ILE A 127 -2.41 5.71 -8.10
N ASP A 128 -2.41 5.67 -6.77
CA ASP A 128 -1.19 5.40 -5.99
C ASP A 128 -0.58 4.04 -6.36
N PHE A 129 -1.40 2.99 -6.45
CA PHE A 129 -0.95 1.69 -6.94
C PHE A 129 -0.42 1.76 -8.39
N TYR A 130 -1.09 2.48 -9.28
CA TYR A 130 -0.68 2.59 -10.68
C TYR A 130 0.74 3.16 -10.81
N TYR A 131 1.01 4.26 -10.14
CA TYR A 131 2.33 4.87 -10.17
C TYR A 131 3.37 4.08 -9.35
N ALA A 132 2.96 3.50 -8.23
CA ALA A 132 3.82 2.61 -7.46
C ALA A 132 4.32 1.43 -8.32
N ASP A 133 3.46 0.86 -9.17
CA ASP A 133 3.86 -0.19 -10.10
C ASP A 133 4.93 0.27 -11.10
N LEU A 134 4.82 1.48 -11.64
CA LEU A 134 5.82 2.05 -12.56
C LEU A 134 7.16 2.33 -11.86
N LEU A 135 7.12 2.69 -10.59
CA LEU A 135 8.28 3.03 -9.76
C LEU A 135 8.92 1.81 -9.08
N LEU A 136 8.23 0.68 -9.02
CA LEU A 136 8.70 -0.50 -8.31
C LEU A 136 9.63 -1.33 -9.18
N LYS A 137 10.83 -1.64 -8.65
CA LYS A 137 11.74 -2.61 -9.25
C LYS A 137 11.10 -3.99 -9.35
N ASN A 138 11.50 -4.77 -10.34
CA ASN A 138 11.20 -6.20 -10.36
C ASN A 138 11.85 -6.89 -9.14
N GLY A 139 11.11 -7.73 -8.44
CA GLY A 139 11.50 -8.31 -7.15
C GLY A 139 11.12 -7.45 -5.94
N GLY A 140 10.70 -6.19 -6.14
CA GLY A 140 10.29 -5.28 -5.08
C GLY A 140 8.90 -5.57 -4.51
N TYR A 141 8.51 -4.82 -3.49
CA TYR A 141 7.31 -5.06 -2.70
C TYR A 141 6.44 -3.81 -2.60
N ILE A 142 5.11 -3.99 -2.69
CA ILE A 142 4.10 -2.99 -2.32
C ILE A 142 3.38 -3.50 -1.08
N LEU A 143 3.38 -2.69 -0.03
CA LEU A 143 2.59 -2.90 1.17
C LEU A 143 1.46 -1.88 1.19
N MET A 144 0.22 -2.33 1.31
CA MET A 144 -0.96 -1.47 1.45
C MET A 144 -1.55 -1.65 2.84
N HIS A 145 -1.93 -0.54 3.46
CA HIS A 145 -2.55 -0.50 4.79
C HIS A 145 -4.09 -0.50 4.69
N ASP A 146 -4.74 -0.51 5.82
CA ASP A 146 -6.19 -0.38 5.99
C ASP A 146 -7.04 -1.34 5.14
N THR A 147 -6.66 -2.62 5.16
CA THR A 147 -7.38 -3.68 4.44
C THR A 147 -8.83 -3.92 4.90
N TRP A 148 -9.26 -3.28 5.98
CA TRP A 148 -10.66 -3.24 6.40
C TRP A 148 -11.50 -2.28 5.53
N MET A 149 -10.87 -1.32 4.85
CA MET A 149 -11.53 -0.38 3.94
C MET A 149 -11.90 -1.03 2.61
N ARG A 150 -13.02 -0.57 2.05
CA ARG A 150 -13.55 -1.12 0.78
C ARG A 150 -12.68 -0.77 -0.42
N SER A 151 -12.10 0.42 -0.45
CA SER A 151 -11.14 0.87 -1.46
C SER A 151 -9.96 -0.10 -1.53
N THR A 152 -9.26 -0.29 -0.42
CA THR A 152 -8.09 -1.18 -0.32
C THR A 152 -8.42 -2.62 -0.71
N GLN A 153 -9.60 -3.12 -0.28
CA GLN A 153 -10.06 -4.45 -0.67
C GLN A 153 -10.26 -4.57 -2.18
N LEU A 154 -10.79 -3.52 -2.83
CA LEU A 154 -11.04 -3.53 -4.27
C LEU A 154 -9.73 -3.41 -5.06
N VAL A 155 -8.83 -2.50 -4.68
CA VAL A 155 -7.51 -2.39 -5.32
C VAL A 155 -6.72 -3.69 -5.15
N ALA A 156 -6.67 -4.25 -3.95
CA ALA A 156 -6.02 -5.54 -3.70
C ALA A 156 -6.66 -6.70 -4.50
N SER A 157 -7.98 -6.70 -4.65
CA SER A 157 -8.69 -7.68 -5.48
C SER A 157 -8.37 -7.53 -6.96
N PHE A 158 -8.30 -6.28 -7.46
CA PHE A 158 -7.85 -6.00 -8.82
C PHE A 158 -6.44 -6.56 -9.06
N ILE A 159 -5.49 -6.28 -8.16
CA ILE A 159 -4.11 -6.74 -8.29
C ILE A 159 -4.09 -8.28 -8.36
N ARG A 160 -4.72 -8.97 -7.42
CA ARG A 160 -4.77 -10.44 -7.38
C ARG A 160 -5.39 -11.06 -8.63
N THR A 161 -6.37 -10.40 -9.24
CA THR A 161 -7.16 -10.96 -10.35
C THR A 161 -6.55 -10.61 -11.70
N ASN A 162 -6.04 -9.38 -11.86
CA ASN A 162 -5.63 -8.83 -13.15
C ASN A 162 -4.11 -8.75 -13.34
N ARG A 163 -3.32 -8.76 -12.25
CA ARG A 163 -1.88 -8.58 -12.29
C ARG A 163 -1.17 -9.90 -11.96
N LYS A 164 -0.88 -10.69 -13.02
CA LYS A 164 -0.18 -11.98 -12.88
C LYS A 164 1.29 -11.83 -12.51
N ASP A 165 1.83 -10.66 -12.72
CA ASP A 165 3.19 -10.24 -12.37
C ASP A 165 3.36 -9.90 -10.88
N TYR A 166 2.26 -10.00 -10.10
CA TYR A 166 2.29 -9.83 -8.65
C TYR A 166 1.92 -11.11 -7.92
N LYS A 167 2.66 -11.41 -6.86
CA LYS A 167 2.35 -12.46 -5.89
C LYS A 167 1.93 -11.84 -4.57
N CYS A 168 0.77 -12.23 -4.05
CA CYS A 168 0.34 -11.84 -2.71
C CYS A 168 1.11 -12.67 -1.67
N ILE A 169 1.85 -11.98 -0.80
CA ILE A 169 2.62 -12.57 0.28
C ILE A 169 1.79 -12.54 1.56
N LYS A 170 1.76 -13.64 2.28
CA LYS A 170 1.03 -13.72 3.55
C LYS A 170 1.76 -12.90 4.61
N THR A 171 1.04 -11.98 5.25
CA THR A 171 1.51 -11.23 6.40
C THR A 171 0.89 -11.78 7.70
N PRO A 172 1.56 -11.65 8.86
CA PRO A 172 0.97 -12.02 10.13
C PRO A 172 -0.12 -11.05 10.59
N LEU A 173 -0.16 -9.84 10.03
CA LEU A 173 -1.05 -8.75 10.39
C LEU A 173 -2.21 -8.63 9.40
N ARG A 174 -3.43 -8.58 9.92
CA ARG A 174 -4.65 -8.56 9.09
C ARG A 174 -4.89 -7.22 8.38
N ASN A 175 -4.32 -6.12 8.92
CA ASN A 175 -4.51 -4.78 8.37
C ASN A 175 -3.57 -4.46 7.21
N PHE A 176 -2.72 -5.41 6.81
CA PHE A 176 -1.81 -5.30 5.68
C PHE A 176 -2.15 -6.27 4.55
N VAL A 177 -1.94 -5.82 3.34
CA VAL A 177 -1.75 -6.70 2.19
C VAL A 177 -0.41 -6.39 1.53
N LEU A 178 0.40 -7.42 1.35
CA LEU A 178 1.75 -7.34 0.79
C LEU A 178 1.77 -8.04 -0.57
N PHE A 179 2.26 -7.33 -1.56
CA PHE A 179 2.48 -7.85 -2.91
C PHE A 179 3.96 -7.79 -3.26
N LYS A 180 4.46 -8.86 -3.87
CA LYS A 180 5.79 -8.88 -4.50
C LYS A 180 5.63 -8.82 -6.01
N LYS A 181 6.33 -7.92 -6.68
CA LYS A 181 6.40 -7.85 -8.13
C LYS A 181 7.36 -8.94 -8.63
N ASP A 182 6.88 -9.83 -9.48
CA ASP A 182 7.64 -10.98 -9.99
C ASP A 182 7.52 -11.03 -11.52
N GLY A 183 7.95 -9.96 -12.18
CA GLY A 183 7.92 -9.83 -13.62
C GLY A 183 7.42 -8.49 -14.11
N SER A 184 7.10 -8.44 -15.39
CA SER A 184 6.54 -7.27 -16.07
C SER A 184 5.07 -7.51 -16.41
N ASP A 185 4.29 -6.44 -16.50
CA ASP A 185 2.91 -6.49 -16.97
C ASP A 185 2.86 -6.91 -18.43
N CYS A 186 2.40 -8.12 -18.69
CA CYS A 186 2.25 -8.69 -20.04
C CYS A 186 0.80 -8.66 -20.54
N ARG A 187 -0.08 -7.90 -19.89
CA ARG A 187 -1.48 -7.78 -20.32
C ARG A 187 -1.57 -7.05 -21.66
N ASN A 188 -2.44 -7.51 -22.54
CA ASN A 188 -2.79 -6.75 -23.75
C ASN A 188 -3.85 -5.69 -23.45
N GLY A 189 -4.06 -4.75 -24.37
CA GLY A 189 -4.97 -3.63 -24.17
C GLY A 189 -6.47 -3.99 -24.00
N MET A 190 -6.84 -5.25 -24.24
CA MET A 190 -8.21 -5.75 -24.04
C MET A 190 -8.34 -6.62 -22.79
N HIS A 191 -7.27 -6.77 -22.02
CA HIS A 191 -7.28 -7.61 -20.84
C HIS A 191 -8.11 -6.96 -19.74
N PHE A 192 -9.16 -7.61 -19.33
CA PHE A 192 -9.93 -7.30 -18.14
C PHE A 192 -10.53 -8.58 -17.56
N LYS A 193 -10.32 -8.79 -16.27
CA LYS A 193 -11.00 -9.83 -15.52
C LYS A 193 -11.81 -9.20 -14.40
N GLU A 194 -13.04 -9.62 -14.26
CA GLU A 194 -13.92 -9.21 -13.17
C GLU A 194 -13.24 -9.50 -11.83
N PHE A 195 -13.22 -8.52 -10.97
CA PHE A 195 -12.65 -8.63 -9.63
C PHE A 195 -13.66 -8.21 -8.58
N TYR A 196 -13.74 -8.98 -7.50
CA TYR A 196 -14.73 -8.83 -6.46
C TYR A 196 -14.09 -8.98 -5.09
N THR A 197 -14.63 -8.25 -4.12
CA THR A 197 -14.46 -8.58 -2.71
C THR A 197 -15.58 -9.54 -2.29
N PHE A 198 -15.43 -10.20 -1.15
CA PHE A 198 -16.46 -11.09 -0.62
C PHE A 198 -17.83 -10.37 -0.51
N LYS A 199 -17.83 -9.12 -0.02
CA LYS A 199 -19.05 -8.31 0.11
C LYS A 199 -19.69 -7.97 -1.24
N SER A 200 -18.91 -7.54 -2.23
CA SER A 200 -19.45 -7.21 -3.56
C SER A 200 -19.91 -8.44 -4.31
N LEU A 201 -19.26 -9.58 -4.13
CA LEU A 201 -19.71 -10.85 -4.69
C LEU A 201 -21.07 -11.27 -4.10
N PHE A 202 -21.25 -11.13 -2.79
CA PHE A 202 -22.51 -11.41 -2.13
C PHE A 202 -23.63 -10.50 -2.66
N VAL A 203 -23.43 -9.19 -2.72
CA VAL A 203 -24.40 -8.23 -3.24
C VAL A 203 -24.72 -8.50 -4.72
N TYR A 204 -23.71 -8.76 -5.55
CA TYR A 204 -23.88 -9.14 -6.95
C TYR A 204 -24.75 -10.38 -7.10
N ASN A 205 -24.52 -11.42 -6.32
CA ASN A 205 -25.30 -12.65 -6.36
C ASN A 205 -26.77 -12.42 -5.95
N VAL A 206 -27.00 -11.59 -4.91
CA VAL A 206 -28.36 -11.23 -4.47
C VAL A 206 -29.09 -10.45 -5.56
N ILE A 207 -28.47 -9.42 -6.14
CA ILE A 207 -29.08 -8.61 -7.21
C ILE A 207 -29.38 -9.49 -8.44
N THR A 208 -28.43 -10.33 -8.83
CA THR A 208 -28.61 -11.23 -10.00
C THR A 208 -29.75 -12.21 -9.75
N TRP A 209 -29.88 -12.74 -8.54
CA TRP A 209 -30.98 -13.62 -8.17
C TRP A 209 -32.34 -12.89 -8.21
N LEU A 210 -32.43 -11.67 -7.66
CA LEU A 210 -33.64 -10.87 -7.66
C LEU A 210 -34.08 -10.45 -9.08
N THR A 211 -33.14 -10.18 -9.97
CA THR A 211 -33.45 -9.69 -11.33
C THR A 211 -33.64 -10.81 -12.36
N THR A 212 -33.01 -11.95 -12.20
CA THR A 212 -33.01 -13.03 -13.19
C THR A 212 -33.61 -14.36 -12.70
N GLY A 213 -33.96 -14.43 -11.42
CA GLY A 213 -34.42 -15.67 -10.76
C GLY A 213 -33.34 -16.76 -10.69
N LYS A 214 -32.10 -16.50 -11.13
CA LYS A 214 -30.97 -17.44 -11.12
C LYS A 214 -29.86 -16.91 -10.21
N PRO A 215 -29.30 -17.74 -9.33
CA PRO A 215 -28.19 -17.31 -8.50
C PRO A 215 -26.97 -17.00 -9.38
N GLY A 216 -26.44 -15.78 -9.28
CA GLY A 216 -25.27 -15.30 -10.04
C GLY A 216 -24.02 -16.16 -9.82
N PHE A 217 -23.96 -16.85 -8.69
CA PHE A 217 -22.95 -17.85 -8.34
C PHE A 217 -22.73 -18.91 -9.41
N LEU A 218 -23.80 -19.41 -10.05
CA LEU A 218 -23.69 -20.43 -11.12
C LEU A 218 -22.95 -19.91 -12.35
N LYS A 219 -23.13 -18.63 -12.75
CA LYS A 219 -22.41 -18.04 -13.89
C LYS A 219 -20.93 -17.82 -13.60
N SER A 220 -20.59 -17.29 -12.45
CA SER A 220 -19.18 -17.05 -12.08
C SER A 220 -18.44 -18.36 -11.84
N PHE A 221 -19.11 -19.37 -11.26
CA PHE A 221 -18.56 -20.70 -11.04
C PHE A 221 -18.30 -21.45 -12.36
N ILE A 222 -19.23 -21.41 -13.29
CA ILE A 222 -19.07 -22.01 -14.63
C ILE A 222 -17.96 -21.30 -15.40
N TYR A 223 -17.84 -19.97 -15.29
CA TYR A 223 -16.78 -19.22 -15.94
C TYR A 223 -15.40 -19.58 -15.34
N THR A 224 -15.29 -19.67 -14.02
CA THR A 224 -14.06 -20.05 -13.33
C THR A 224 -13.61 -21.47 -13.66
N ILE A 225 -14.56 -22.41 -13.81
CA ILE A 225 -14.26 -23.79 -14.23
C ILE A 225 -13.80 -23.81 -15.69
N LYS A 226 -14.46 -23.08 -16.60
CA LYS A 226 -14.04 -23.01 -18.00
C LYS A 226 -12.66 -22.41 -18.20
N GLU A 227 -12.24 -21.47 -17.35
CA GLU A 227 -10.88 -20.93 -17.43
C GLU A 227 -9.80 -21.86 -16.84
N LYS A 228 -10.15 -22.72 -15.89
CA LYS A 228 -9.22 -23.72 -15.35
C LYS A 228 -9.05 -24.96 -16.23
N LEU A 229 -9.97 -25.18 -17.17
CA LEU A 229 -9.93 -26.30 -18.12
C LEU A 229 -9.33 -25.93 -19.50
N LYS A 230 -8.91 -24.68 -19.68
CA LYS A 230 -8.09 -24.19 -20.78
C LYS A 230 -6.63 -24.01 -20.33
#